data_55d8e219d04c5d6bc878dd6b0efabebf
#
_entry.id   55d8e219d04c5d6bc878dd6b0efabebf
#
_cell.length_a   1.000
_cell.length_b   1.000
_cell.length_c   1.000
_cell.angle_alpha   90.00
_cell.angle_beta   90.00
_cell.angle_gamma   90.00
#
_symmetry.space_group_name_H-M   'P 1'
#
loop_
_entity.id
_entity.type
_entity.pdbx_description
1 polymer ?
#
loop_
_entity_poly.entity_id
_entity_poly.type
_entity_poly.pdbx_seq_one_letter_code
_entity_poly.pdbx_strand_id
1 'polypeptide(L)'
;MTTARRGLGGLAVAAALGLASHAHAGPVILGGDDLTDHGYISGGSLYEGWLYIQKALTNLLGTATISGSTVDIAVLGAADSTATSGNAGAAVHHAAALSGWTVSYYDGATAIGDFFTALAGGTVTPTVMWLAGTGAANDLDSSEGASLTANASAINSFVAAGGGLMAHGSGDIAYGWLSALLPGISEVSGCSSSGATLTAAGQAAFPGLSNSDVDANAGPCHSNFTGNFGGLTTLAFDGQQRSYIIGGGASTIIQCGQPGQPACPPQGVPVAPTIPLMLAGLTALLGARRLRKVAA
;
A
#
# COMPACT_ATOMS: atom_id res chain seq x y z
N MET A 1 2.30 54.90 -55.99
CA MET A 1 1.38 53.90 -55.46
C MET A 1 2.17 52.69 -54.96
N THR A 2 2.41 52.64 -53.66
CA THR A 2 3.22 51.58 -53.00
C THR A 2 2.40 50.93 -51.92
N THR A 3 1.97 49.69 -52.18
CA THR A 3 1.14 48.88 -51.28
C THR A 3 2.04 48.16 -50.27
N ALA A 4 1.91 48.52 -48.98
CA ALA A 4 2.50 47.80 -47.87
C ALA A 4 1.68 46.56 -47.50
N ARG A 5 2.29 45.38 -47.63
CA ARG A 5 1.74 44.11 -47.10
C ARG A 5 2.14 43.99 -45.62
N ARG A 6 1.13 44.04 -44.76
CA ARG A 6 1.27 43.67 -43.32
C ARG A 6 1.15 42.15 -43.22
N GLY A 7 2.25 41.51 -42.82
CA GLY A 7 2.24 40.09 -42.43
C GLY A 7 1.72 39.93 -41.01
N LEU A 8 0.59 39.28 -40.82
CA LEU A 8 0.12 38.81 -39.53
C LEU A 8 0.91 37.53 -39.16
N GLY A 9 1.82 37.67 -38.22
CA GLY A 9 2.42 36.51 -37.55
C GLY A 9 1.46 35.94 -36.52
N GLY A 10 0.85 34.79 -36.87
CA GLY A 10 0.01 34.04 -35.95
C GLY A 10 0.86 33.38 -34.85
N LEU A 11 0.62 33.77 -33.62
CA LEU A 11 1.20 33.10 -32.43
C LEU A 11 0.36 31.85 -32.16
N ALA A 12 0.87 30.69 -32.52
CA ALA A 12 0.25 29.41 -32.13
C ALA A 12 0.63 29.11 -30.69
N VAL A 13 -0.29 29.35 -29.74
CA VAL A 13 -0.18 28.89 -28.35
C VAL A 13 -0.58 27.41 -28.37
N ALA A 14 0.41 26.52 -28.31
CA ALA A 14 0.17 25.11 -28.03
C ALA A 14 -0.22 24.97 -26.57
N ALA A 15 -1.51 24.83 -26.28
CA ALA A 15 -2.01 24.40 -24.98
C ALA A 15 -1.61 22.95 -24.77
N ALA A 16 -0.54 22.71 -24.04
CA ALA A 16 -0.21 21.40 -23.50
C ALA A 16 -1.27 21.08 -22.44
N LEU A 17 -2.32 20.36 -22.83
CA LEU A 17 -3.22 19.68 -21.92
C LEU A 17 -2.39 18.60 -21.22
N GLY A 18 -1.81 18.96 -20.07
CA GLY A 18 -1.26 18.00 -19.15
C GLY A 18 -2.38 17.06 -18.70
N LEU A 19 -2.39 15.85 -19.21
CA LEU A 19 -3.17 14.76 -18.63
C LEU A 19 -2.65 14.60 -17.21
N ALA A 20 -3.31 15.20 -16.24
CA ALA A 20 -3.11 14.90 -14.83
C ALA A 20 -3.49 13.42 -14.69
N SER A 21 -2.48 12.55 -14.63
CA SER A 21 -2.69 11.18 -14.20
C SER A 21 -3.25 11.29 -12.77
N HIS A 22 -4.51 10.92 -12.59
CA HIS A 22 -5.08 10.79 -11.26
C HIS A 22 -4.25 9.70 -10.59
N ALA A 23 -3.50 10.07 -9.56
CA ALA A 23 -2.86 9.09 -8.70
C ALA A 23 -3.99 8.28 -8.06
N HIS A 24 -4.10 7.03 -8.44
CA HIS A 24 -4.99 6.09 -7.76
C HIS A 24 -4.28 5.68 -6.48
N ALA A 25 -4.95 5.82 -5.33
CA ALA A 25 -4.44 5.27 -4.10
C ALA A 25 -4.28 3.75 -4.23
N GLY A 26 -3.32 3.18 -3.52
CA GLY A 26 -3.01 1.75 -3.59
C GLY A 26 -4.05 0.85 -2.93
N PRO A 27 -3.96 -0.44 -3.18
CA PRO A 27 -4.84 -1.44 -2.58
C PRO A 27 -4.53 -1.61 -1.09
N VAL A 28 -5.57 -1.87 -0.30
CA VAL A 28 -5.46 -2.07 1.15
C VAL A 28 -6.21 -3.32 1.56
N ILE A 29 -5.62 -4.13 2.45
CA ILE A 29 -6.25 -5.26 3.14
C ILE A 29 -5.98 -5.09 4.62
N LEU A 30 -7.04 -5.06 5.43
CA LEU A 30 -6.98 -4.94 6.88
C LEU A 30 -7.70 -6.13 7.50
N GLY A 31 -7.05 -6.84 8.40
CA GLY A 31 -7.59 -7.98 9.10
C GLY A 31 -7.64 -7.76 10.62
N GLY A 32 -8.79 -8.00 11.22
CA GLY A 32 -8.90 -8.10 12.67
C GLY A 32 -8.39 -9.46 13.17
N ASP A 33 -7.29 -9.94 12.61
CA ASP A 33 -6.80 -11.31 12.70
C ASP A 33 -5.38 -11.42 13.24
N ASP A 34 -5.04 -12.61 13.72
CA ASP A 34 -3.70 -13.12 13.90
C ASP A 34 -3.47 -14.40 13.06
N LEU A 35 -3.96 -14.39 11.83
CA LEU A 35 -3.78 -15.49 10.88
C LEU A 35 -2.31 -15.86 10.64
N THR A 36 -1.39 -15.01 11.06
CA THR A 36 0.05 -15.31 11.15
C THR A 36 0.37 -16.42 12.14
N ASP A 37 -0.35 -16.48 13.25
CA ASP A 37 -0.21 -17.52 14.29
C ASP A 37 -0.95 -18.80 13.92
N HIS A 38 -1.96 -18.70 13.07
CA HIS A 38 -2.84 -19.78 12.67
C HIS A 38 -2.52 -20.32 11.27
N GLY A 39 -1.23 -20.52 10.95
CA GLY A 39 -0.81 -21.06 9.66
C GLY A 39 0.50 -21.83 9.76
N TYR A 40 0.80 -22.57 8.69
CA TYR A 40 2.02 -23.40 8.63
C TYR A 40 2.44 -23.70 7.19
N ILE A 41 3.68 -24.18 7.05
CA ILE A 41 4.20 -24.75 5.80
C ILE A 41 4.42 -26.27 5.96
N SER A 42 3.98 -27.04 4.97
CA SER A 42 4.22 -28.48 4.92
C SER A 42 4.38 -28.94 3.48
N GLY A 43 5.34 -29.80 3.20
CA GLY A 43 5.56 -30.34 1.86
C GLY A 43 5.79 -29.27 0.79
N GLY A 44 6.29 -28.10 1.14
CA GLY A 44 6.51 -26.98 0.20
C GLY A 44 5.23 -26.20 -0.15
N SER A 45 4.16 -26.35 0.61
CA SER A 45 2.90 -25.61 0.44
C SER A 45 2.50 -24.91 1.74
N LEU A 46 1.85 -23.76 1.61
CA LEU A 46 1.28 -23.03 2.73
C LEU A 46 -0.15 -23.49 2.98
N TYR A 47 -0.55 -23.44 4.25
CA TYR A 47 -1.86 -23.87 4.73
C TYR A 47 -2.45 -22.85 5.68
N GLU A 48 -3.79 -22.80 5.73
CA GLU A 48 -4.56 -21.99 6.67
C GLU A 48 -4.20 -20.50 6.55
N GLY A 49 -4.00 -19.80 7.66
CA GLY A 49 -3.67 -18.39 7.69
C GLY A 49 -2.47 -17.98 6.84
N TRP A 50 -1.45 -18.83 6.71
CA TRP A 50 -0.31 -18.51 5.87
C TRP A 50 -0.62 -18.58 4.37
N LEU A 51 -1.57 -19.43 3.96
CA LEU A 51 -2.09 -19.42 2.60
C LEU A 51 -2.87 -18.12 2.33
N TYR A 52 -3.68 -17.66 3.30
CA TYR A 52 -4.34 -16.36 3.21
C TYR A 52 -3.33 -15.22 3.02
N ILE A 53 -2.26 -15.17 3.82
CA ILE A 53 -1.22 -14.14 3.70
C ILE A 53 -0.59 -14.15 2.29
N GLN A 54 -0.26 -15.32 1.75
CA GLN A 54 0.28 -15.42 0.39
C GLN A 54 -0.72 -14.90 -0.65
N LYS A 55 -2.00 -15.24 -0.54
CA LYS A 55 -3.04 -14.79 -1.49
C LYS A 55 -3.27 -13.29 -1.39
N ALA A 56 -3.29 -12.74 -0.17
CA ALA A 56 -3.44 -11.32 0.06
C ALA A 56 -2.26 -10.51 -0.51
N LEU A 57 -1.03 -10.95 -0.25
CA LEU A 57 0.17 -10.34 -0.84
C LEU A 57 0.18 -10.45 -2.36
N THR A 58 -0.23 -11.59 -2.94
CA THR A 58 -0.38 -11.73 -4.40
C THR A 58 -1.35 -10.69 -4.97
N ASN A 59 -2.50 -10.48 -4.31
CA ASN A 59 -3.48 -9.48 -4.72
C ASN A 59 -2.88 -8.07 -4.67
N LEU A 60 -2.26 -7.71 -3.54
CA LEU A 60 -1.68 -6.38 -3.33
C LEU A 60 -0.55 -6.08 -4.32
N LEU A 61 0.39 -7.02 -4.51
CA LEU A 61 1.50 -6.86 -5.46
C LEU A 61 1.00 -6.74 -6.91
N GLY A 62 -0.06 -7.46 -7.26
CA GLY A 62 -0.67 -7.42 -8.60
C GLY A 62 -1.51 -6.17 -8.87
N THR A 63 -1.90 -5.42 -7.84
CA THR A 63 -2.81 -4.27 -7.95
C THR A 63 -2.19 -2.94 -7.52
N ALA A 64 -1.09 -2.94 -6.78
CA ALA A 64 -0.33 -1.73 -6.44
C ALA A 64 0.19 -1.03 -7.72
N THR A 65 0.14 0.30 -7.70
CA THR A 65 0.51 1.14 -8.85
C THR A 65 1.73 2.02 -8.58
N ILE A 66 2.34 1.90 -7.40
CA ILE A 66 3.55 2.64 -7.05
C ILE A 66 4.69 2.33 -8.02
N SER A 67 5.45 3.34 -8.40
CA SER A 67 6.57 3.21 -9.31
C SER A 67 7.91 3.32 -8.61
N GLY A 68 8.96 2.71 -9.20
CA GLY A 68 10.32 2.80 -8.68
C GLY A 68 10.56 1.96 -7.43
N SER A 69 9.81 0.85 -7.26
CA SER A 69 9.99 -0.05 -6.14
C SER A 69 11.41 -0.64 -6.09
N THR A 70 11.99 -0.64 -4.89
CA THR A 70 13.32 -1.20 -4.59
C THR A 70 13.23 -2.59 -3.96
N VAL A 71 12.05 -2.96 -3.44
CA VAL A 71 11.74 -4.24 -2.82
C VAL A 71 10.24 -4.53 -2.97
N ASP A 72 9.86 -5.79 -3.08
CA ASP A 72 8.45 -6.14 -3.23
C ASP A 72 7.67 -5.88 -1.92
N ILE A 73 8.20 -6.36 -0.79
CA ILE A 73 7.53 -6.28 0.50
C ILE A 73 8.45 -5.71 1.57
N ALA A 74 7.98 -4.69 2.29
CA ALA A 74 8.58 -4.26 3.55
C ALA A 74 7.72 -4.78 4.70
N VAL A 75 8.31 -5.62 5.56
CA VAL A 75 7.70 -6.14 6.79
C VAL A 75 8.06 -5.22 7.94
N LEU A 76 7.08 -4.65 8.64
CA LEU A 76 7.27 -3.77 9.77
C LEU A 76 6.72 -4.42 11.05
N GLY A 77 7.56 -4.57 12.07
CA GLY A 77 7.22 -5.13 13.37
C GLY A 77 7.29 -6.65 13.45
N ALA A 78 8.09 -7.27 12.57
CA ALA A 78 8.44 -8.68 12.68
C ALA A 78 9.82 -8.93 12.09
N ALA A 79 10.63 -9.75 12.77
CA ALA A 79 11.92 -10.21 12.27
C ALA A 79 11.75 -11.30 11.20
N ASP A 80 12.74 -11.44 10.31
CA ASP A 80 12.84 -12.61 9.42
C ASP A 80 12.89 -13.91 10.22
N SER A 81 12.16 -14.93 9.78
CA SER A 81 12.08 -16.21 10.47
C SER A 81 11.84 -17.35 9.50
N THR A 82 12.43 -18.50 9.80
CA THR A 82 12.22 -19.77 9.08
C THR A 82 11.39 -20.78 9.88
N ALA A 83 10.69 -20.34 10.94
CA ALA A 83 9.74 -21.17 11.67
C ALA A 83 8.74 -21.80 10.70
N THR A 84 8.25 -23.00 11.00
CA THR A 84 7.36 -23.74 10.09
C THR A 84 5.87 -23.58 10.42
N SER A 85 5.55 -22.90 11.51
CA SER A 85 4.17 -22.58 11.94
C SER A 85 4.18 -21.44 12.95
N GLY A 86 3.05 -20.75 13.08
CA GLY A 86 2.74 -19.85 14.21
C GLY A 86 3.77 -18.73 14.40
N ASN A 87 4.13 -17.98 13.35
CA ASN A 87 5.12 -16.91 13.45
C ASN A 87 4.91 -15.89 12.31
N ALA A 88 4.77 -14.63 12.65
CA ALA A 88 4.44 -13.57 11.72
C ALA A 88 5.49 -13.38 10.62
N GLY A 89 6.75 -13.23 10.98
CA GLY A 89 7.84 -13.06 10.01
C GLY A 89 7.99 -14.29 9.10
N ALA A 90 7.80 -15.50 9.64
CA ALA A 90 7.89 -16.74 8.88
C ALA A 90 6.76 -16.88 7.86
N ALA A 91 5.56 -16.39 8.18
CA ALA A 91 4.44 -16.39 7.24
C ALA A 91 4.80 -15.63 5.94
N VAL A 92 5.40 -14.45 6.07
CA VAL A 92 5.85 -13.66 4.92
C VAL A 92 7.08 -14.26 4.27
N HIS A 93 8.06 -14.76 5.06
CA HIS A 93 9.25 -15.43 4.55
C HIS A 93 8.89 -16.58 3.58
N HIS A 94 8.07 -17.51 4.04
CA HIS A 94 7.68 -18.66 3.22
C HIS A 94 6.78 -18.27 2.03
N ALA A 95 5.87 -17.32 2.21
CA ALA A 95 5.05 -16.82 1.11
C ALA A 95 5.92 -16.20 0.01
N ALA A 96 6.91 -15.39 0.39
CA ALA A 96 7.85 -14.77 -0.52
C ALA A 96 8.77 -15.78 -1.21
N ALA A 97 9.34 -16.72 -0.45
CA ALA A 97 10.21 -17.75 -0.99
C ALA A 97 9.52 -18.61 -2.05
N LEU A 98 8.25 -18.98 -1.83
CA LEU A 98 7.45 -19.76 -2.78
C LEU A 98 7.01 -18.96 -4.01
N SER A 99 6.95 -17.64 -3.89
CA SER A 99 6.44 -16.75 -4.94
C SER A 99 7.55 -15.99 -5.67
N GLY A 100 8.79 -16.05 -5.18
CA GLY A 100 9.95 -15.35 -5.76
C GLY A 100 9.98 -13.86 -5.47
N TRP A 101 9.35 -13.39 -4.38
CA TRP A 101 9.33 -11.97 -3.98
C TRP A 101 10.54 -11.62 -3.12
N THR A 102 10.98 -10.36 -3.24
CA THR A 102 12.01 -9.78 -2.37
C THR A 102 11.37 -9.17 -1.13
N VAL A 103 11.98 -9.39 0.04
CA VAL A 103 11.46 -8.91 1.33
C VAL A 103 12.57 -8.21 2.12
N SER A 104 12.21 -7.12 2.78
CA SER A 104 13.03 -6.47 3.80
C SER A 104 12.26 -6.41 5.12
N TYR A 105 12.93 -6.73 6.23
CA TYR A 105 12.33 -6.79 7.56
C TYR A 105 12.84 -5.63 8.42
N TYR A 106 11.93 -5.01 9.15
CA TYR A 106 12.18 -3.88 10.05
C TYR A 106 11.52 -4.19 11.39
N ASP A 107 12.24 -4.90 12.23
CA ASP A 107 11.84 -5.33 13.56
C ASP A 107 12.41 -4.39 14.62
N GLY A 108 11.57 -3.98 15.56
CA GLY A 108 11.88 -2.98 16.57
C GLY A 108 11.54 -1.54 16.17
N ALA A 109 11.12 -0.74 17.15
CA ALA A 109 10.69 0.65 16.94
C ALA A 109 11.72 1.53 16.21
N THR A 110 13.02 1.31 16.47
CA THR A 110 14.11 2.03 15.78
C THR A 110 14.16 1.67 14.30
N ALA A 111 14.13 0.37 13.97
CA ALA A 111 14.18 -0.07 12.58
C ALA A 111 12.95 0.41 11.78
N ILE A 112 11.77 0.44 12.40
CA ILE A 112 10.55 1.03 11.82
C ILE A 112 10.75 2.53 11.55
N GLY A 113 11.31 3.28 12.50
CA GLY A 113 11.62 4.71 12.32
C GLY A 113 12.62 4.97 11.20
N ASP A 114 13.68 4.14 11.10
CA ASP A 114 14.69 4.20 10.05
C ASP A 114 14.07 3.87 8.67
N PHE A 115 13.16 2.90 8.60
CA PHE A 115 12.40 2.61 7.39
C PHE A 115 11.62 3.84 6.89
N PHE A 116 10.86 4.52 7.74
CA PHE A 116 10.10 5.69 7.33
C PHE A 116 11.00 6.86 6.93
N THR A 117 12.18 6.99 7.55
CA THR A 117 13.20 7.96 7.13
C THR A 117 13.72 7.62 5.74
N ALA A 118 14.05 6.37 5.48
CA ALA A 118 14.52 5.89 4.18
C ALA A 118 13.43 6.01 3.09
N LEU A 119 12.16 5.73 3.43
CA LEU A 119 11.02 5.91 2.55
C LEU A 119 10.85 7.38 2.15
N ALA A 120 10.90 8.30 3.13
CA ALA A 120 10.82 9.74 2.88
C ALA A 120 12.00 10.25 2.03
N GLY A 121 13.17 9.65 2.20
CA GLY A 121 14.38 9.94 1.41
C GLY A 121 14.40 9.29 0.02
N GLY A 122 13.43 8.43 -0.30
CA GLY A 122 13.35 7.69 -1.56
C GLY A 122 14.44 6.63 -1.75
N THR A 123 15.13 6.23 -0.67
CA THR A 123 16.16 5.18 -0.71
C THR A 123 15.58 3.79 -0.55
N VAL A 124 14.39 3.68 0.04
CA VAL A 124 13.58 2.46 0.10
C VAL A 124 12.17 2.80 -0.39
N THR A 125 11.67 2.04 -1.33
CA THR A 125 10.30 2.14 -1.83
C THR A 125 9.77 0.72 -2.03
N PRO A 126 9.00 0.16 -1.07
CA PRO A 126 8.38 -1.14 -1.26
C PRO A 126 7.20 -1.04 -2.22
N THR A 127 6.83 -2.15 -2.85
CA THR A 127 5.54 -2.26 -3.53
C THR A 127 4.41 -2.41 -2.52
N VAL A 128 4.63 -3.18 -1.45
CA VAL A 128 3.69 -3.43 -0.37
C VAL A 128 4.35 -3.19 0.98
N MET A 129 3.69 -2.44 1.87
CA MET A 129 3.95 -2.48 3.31
C MET A 129 3.09 -3.56 3.92
N TRP A 130 3.72 -4.45 4.66
CA TRP A 130 3.06 -5.44 5.50
C TRP A 130 3.32 -5.09 6.97
N LEU A 131 2.27 -4.83 7.73
CA LEU A 131 2.37 -4.47 9.15
C LEU A 131 1.99 -5.70 9.96
N ALA A 132 2.91 -6.15 10.83
CA ALA A 132 2.65 -7.25 11.75
C ALA A 132 1.45 -6.92 12.66
N GLY A 133 0.79 -7.96 13.11
CA GLY A 133 -0.32 -7.86 14.05
C GLY A 133 0.13 -7.94 15.49
N THR A 134 -0.83 -8.26 16.34
CA THR A 134 -0.64 -8.52 17.77
C THR A 134 -1.21 -9.90 18.07
N GLY A 135 -0.53 -10.65 18.92
CA GLY A 135 -1.02 -11.95 19.42
C GLY A 135 -0.18 -13.15 19.01
N ALA A 136 0.48 -13.12 17.83
CA ALA A 136 1.36 -14.19 17.38
C ALA A 136 2.78 -14.07 17.94
N ALA A 137 3.57 -15.11 17.75
CA ALA A 137 5.00 -15.03 17.94
C ALA A 137 5.64 -14.13 16.87
N ASN A 138 6.58 -13.29 17.28
CA ASN A 138 7.27 -12.34 16.40
C ASN A 138 6.30 -11.29 15.79
N ASP A 139 5.40 -10.80 16.61
CA ASP A 139 4.43 -9.74 16.32
C ASP A 139 4.84 -8.40 16.94
N LEU A 140 4.04 -7.36 16.62
CA LEU A 140 4.21 -6.01 17.16
C LEU A 140 4.21 -5.98 18.68
N ASP A 141 5.20 -5.29 19.22
CA ASP A 141 5.16 -4.81 20.60
C ASP A 141 4.57 -3.38 20.68
N SER A 142 4.39 -2.88 21.90
CA SER A 142 3.81 -1.55 22.13
C SER A 142 4.69 -0.40 21.62
N SER A 143 6.01 -0.57 21.58
CA SER A 143 6.94 0.46 21.09
C SER A 143 6.93 0.54 19.58
N GLU A 144 6.77 -0.59 18.91
CA GLU A 144 6.61 -0.69 17.45
C GLU A 144 5.29 -0.11 17.01
N GLY A 145 4.18 -0.47 17.67
CA GLY A 145 2.87 0.12 17.43
C GLY A 145 2.85 1.64 17.60
N ALA A 146 3.55 2.15 18.63
CA ALA A 146 3.73 3.59 18.80
C ALA A 146 4.55 4.22 17.67
N SER A 147 5.58 3.52 17.15
CA SER A 147 6.36 3.98 16.01
C SER A 147 5.51 4.03 14.73
N LEU A 148 4.67 3.00 14.46
CA LEU A 148 3.72 3.02 13.34
C LEU A 148 2.72 4.18 13.47
N THR A 149 2.16 4.39 14.66
CA THR A 149 1.22 5.49 14.93
C THR A 149 1.86 6.86 14.72
N ALA A 150 3.11 7.05 15.17
CA ALA A 150 3.86 8.28 14.93
C ALA A 150 4.10 8.55 13.43
N ASN A 151 4.13 7.51 12.61
CA ASN A 151 4.33 7.58 11.15
C ASN A 151 3.04 7.42 10.35
N ALA A 152 1.85 7.58 10.96
CA ALA A 152 0.55 7.40 10.31
C ALA A 152 0.39 8.23 9.02
N SER A 153 0.90 9.45 8.99
CA SER A 153 0.88 10.29 7.78
C SER A 153 1.75 9.74 6.64
N ALA A 154 2.87 9.07 6.96
CA ALA A 154 3.74 8.45 5.97
C ALA A 154 3.08 7.19 5.39
N ILE A 155 2.40 6.38 6.22
CA ILE A 155 1.59 5.23 5.78
C ILE A 155 0.49 5.71 4.82
N ASN A 156 -0.26 6.75 5.20
CA ASN A 156 -1.29 7.34 4.34
C ASN A 156 -0.69 7.83 3.00
N SER A 157 0.42 8.55 3.04
CA SER A 157 1.09 9.07 1.84
C SER A 157 1.58 7.96 0.92
N PHE A 158 2.09 6.86 1.48
CA PHE A 158 2.52 5.69 0.72
C PHE A 158 1.34 5.03 -0.02
N VAL A 159 0.22 4.78 0.67
CA VAL A 159 -0.99 4.24 0.04
C VAL A 159 -1.53 5.20 -1.01
N ALA A 160 -1.58 6.50 -0.71
CA ALA A 160 -2.04 7.51 -1.65
C ALA A 160 -1.14 7.62 -2.91
N ALA A 161 0.14 7.24 -2.81
CA ALA A 161 1.06 7.16 -3.94
C ALA A 161 0.91 5.85 -4.75
N GLY A 162 -0.01 4.96 -4.39
CA GLY A 162 -0.27 3.71 -5.10
C GLY A 162 0.37 2.48 -4.47
N GLY A 163 0.99 2.60 -3.29
CA GLY A 163 1.57 1.47 -2.55
C GLY A 163 0.50 0.57 -1.94
N GLY A 164 0.73 -0.73 -1.94
CA GLY A 164 -0.13 -1.72 -1.29
C GLY A 164 0.08 -1.74 0.23
N LEU A 165 -0.98 -1.95 0.99
CA LEU A 165 -0.92 -2.06 2.45
C LEU A 165 -1.67 -3.30 2.93
N MET A 166 -1.00 -4.11 3.76
CA MET A 166 -1.62 -5.19 4.52
C MET A 166 -1.34 -4.99 6.00
N ALA A 167 -2.34 -5.13 6.84
CA ALA A 167 -2.20 -5.03 8.30
C ALA A 167 -3.08 -6.05 9.00
N HIS A 168 -2.65 -6.46 10.19
CA HIS A 168 -3.27 -7.51 11.02
C HIS A 168 -3.44 -7.05 12.46
N GLY A 169 -4.16 -7.83 13.26
CA GLY A 169 -4.20 -7.71 14.71
C GLY A 169 -5.37 -6.92 15.25
N SER A 170 -5.24 -6.42 16.46
CA SER A 170 -6.28 -5.67 17.13
C SER A 170 -5.73 -4.58 18.05
N GLY A 171 -6.60 -3.60 18.37
CA GLY A 171 -6.33 -2.53 19.31
C GLY A 171 -5.37 -1.45 18.80
N ASP A 172 -5.08 -0.51 19.67
CA ASP A 172 -4.25 0.66 19.34
C ASP A 172 -2.81 0.32 18.94
N ILE A 173 -2.29 -0.83 19.39
CA ILE A 173 -0.95 -1.28 19.00
C ILE A 173 -0.92 -1.53 17.50
N ALA A 174 -1.87 -2.31 16.96
CA ALA A 174 -1.92 -2.63 15.54
C ALA A 174 -2.49 -1.49 14.68
N TYR A 175 -3.48 -0.74 15.20
CA TYR A 175 -4.32 0.16 14.42
C TYR A 175 -4.35 1.63 14.87
N GLY A 176 -3.43 2.07 15.72
CA GLY A 176 -3.35 3.47 16.16
C GLY A 176 -3.16 4.49 15.02
N TRP A 177 -2.65 4.04 13.89
CA TRP A 177 -2.45 4.84 12.67
C TRP A 177 -3.69 4.89 11.76
N LEU A 178 -4.69 4.01 11.96
CA LEU A 178 -5.77 3.73 11.01
C LEU A 178 -6.62 4.96 10.68
N SER A 179 -6.92 5.81 11.65
CA SER A 179 -7.74 7.01 11.47
C SER A 179 -7.12 8.04 10.51
N ALA A 180 -5.81 8.03 10.34
CA ALA A 180 -5.12 8.88 9.36
C ALA A 180 -5.33 8.38 7.93
N LEU A 181 -5.46 7.06 7.73
CA LEU A 181 -5.73 6.45 6.44
C LEU A 181 -7.21 6.47 6.10
N LEU A 182 -8.07 6.11 7.04
CA LEU A 182 -9.52 5.94 6.87
C LEU A 182 -10.28 6.68 7.98
N PRO A 183 -10.48 8.01 7.83
CA PRO A 183 -11.27 8.77 8.79
C PRO A 183 -12.73 8.28 8.78
N GLY A 184 -13.21 7.77 9.89
CA GLY A 184 -14.59 7.29 10.03
C GLY A 184 -14.73 5.77 10.03
N ILE A 185 -13.62 5.03 9.91
CA ILE A 185 -13.56 3.62 10.28
C ILE A 185 -13.26 3.50 11.77
N SER A 186 -13.77 2.44 12.37
CA SER A 186 -13.38 2.02 13.72
C SER A 186 -13.04 0.55 13.70
N GLU A 187 -11.89 0.23 14.25
CA GLU A 187 -11.57 -1.13 14.67
C GLU A 187 -12.21 -1.33 16.05
N VAL A 188 -12.83 -2.48 16.26
CA VAL A 188 -13.54 -2.83 17.50
C VAL A 188 -13.03 -4.17 17.98
N SER A 189 -12.40 -4.16 19.18
CA SER A 189 -11.89 -5.36 19.81
C SER A 189 -13.00 -6.39 20.05
N GLY A 190 -12.67 -7.65 19.88
CA GLY A 190 -13.55 -8.81 20.07
C GLY A 190 -14.33 -9.19 18.79
N CYS A 191 -14.33 -10.49 18.53
CA CYS A 191 -15.06 -11.11 17.45
C CYS A 191 -15.36 -12.59 17.78
N SER A 192 -16.05 -13.30 16.89
CA SER A 192 -16.27 -14.73 17.05
C SER A 192 -15.02 -15.49 16.64
N SER A 193 -14.51 -16.30 17.53
CA SER A 193 -13.30 -17.11 17.32
C SER A 193 -13.49 -18.29 16.37
N SER A 194 -14.68 -18.48 15.80
CA SER A 194 -14.94 -19.55 14.84
C SER A 194 -16.11 -19.21 13.93
N GLY A 195 -16.19 -19.86 12.77
CA GLY A 195 -17.23 -19.67 11.78
C GLY A 195 -16.98 -18.52 10.82
N ALA A 196 -15.73 -18.10 10.65
CA ALA A 196 -15.36 -17.08 9.68
C ALA A 196 -15.65 -17.56 8.24
N THR A 197 -16.15 -16.66 7.41
CA THR A 197 -16.57 -16.97 6.03
C THR A 197 -16.13 -15.91 5.05
N LEU A 198 -15.59 -16.33 3.92
CA LEU A 198 -15.27 -15.46 2.80
C LEU A 198 -16.55 -14.94 2.13
N THR A 199 -16.58 -13.67 1.82
CA THR A 199 -17.61 -13.08 0.95
C THR A 199 -17.31 -13.40 -0.52
N ALA A 200 -18.23 -13.09 -1.42
CA ALA A 200 -17.96 -13.17 -2.87
C ALA A 200 -16.78 -12.27 -3.28
N ALA A 201 -16.64 -11.08 -2.65
CA ALA A 201 -15.50 -10.19 -2.87
C ALA A 201 -14.19 -10.83 -2.33
N GLY A 202 -14.24 -11.48 -1.17
CA GLY A 202 -13.10 -12.20 -0.62
C GLY A 202 -12.66 -13.37 -1.48
N GLN A 203 -13.58 -14.15 -2.01
CA GLN A 203 -13.28 -15.24 -2.95
C GLN A 203 -12.64 -14.72 -4.24
N ALA A 204 -13.09 -13.56 -4.72
CA ALA A 204 -12.49 -12.90 -5.89
C ALA A 204 -11.10 -12.32 -5.59
N ALA A 205 -10.90 -11.76 -4.39
CA ALA A 205 -9.62 -11.20 -3.96
C ALA A 205 -8.55 -12.29 -3.70
N PHE A 206 -8.98 -13.46 -3.22
CA PHE A 206 -8.12 -14.57 -2.79
C PHE A 206 -8.48 -15.88 -3.51
N PRO A 207 -8.22 -15.99 -4.82
CA PRO A 207 -8.58 -17.18 -5.58
C PRO A 207 -7.97 -18.46 -5.01
N GLY A 208 -8.82 -19.46 -4.75
CA GLY A 208 -8.42 -20.74 -4.21
C GLY A 208 -8.36 -20.82 -2.68
N LEU A 209 -8.68 -19.73 -1.96
CA LEU A 209 -8.90 -19.78 -0.52
C LEU A 209 -10.28 -20.38 -0.21
N SER A 210 -10.34 -21.12 0.90
CA SER A 210 -11.58 -21.63 1.50
C SER A 210 -11.90 -20.91 2.81
N ASN A 211 -13.10 -21.11 3.34
CA ASN A 211 -13.46 -20.56 4.65
C ASN A 211 -12.55 -21.07 5.77
N SER A 212 -12.11 -22.35 5.70
CA SER A 212 -11.20 -22.90 6.69
C SER A 212 -9.85 -22.21 6.74
N ASP A 213 -9.41 -21.55 5.67
CA ASP A 213 -8.13 -20.85 5.66
C ASP A 213 -8.21 -19.50 6.41
N VAL A 214 -9.38 -18.89 6.50
CA VAL A 214 -9.62 -17.65 7.27
C VAL A 214 -10.27 -17.92 8.65
N ASP A 215 -10.72 -19.15 8.91
CA ASP A 215 -11.26 -19.62 10.19
C ASP A 215 -10.23 -20.43 10.98
N ALA A 216 -9.08 -20.61 10.43
CA ALA A 216 -7.94 -21.45 10.80
C ALA A 216 -7.84 -21.78 12.30
N ASN A 217 -7.81 -23.07 12.66
CA ASN A 217 -7.59 -23.55 14.04
C ASN A 217 -8.46 -22.94 15.14
N ALA A 218 -9.66 -22.41 14.81
CA ALA A 218 -10.61 -21.85 15.79
C ALA A 218 -9.96 -20.80 16.71
N GLY A 219 -9.80 -19.57 16.20
CA GLY A 219 -9.32 -18.50 17.04
C GLY A 219 -8.62 -17.30 16.41
N PRO A 220 -8.51 -17.21 15.07
CA PRO A 220 -7.69 -16.16 14.47
C PRO A 220 -8.32 -14.76 14.52
N CYS A 221 -9.57 -14.66 14.97
CA CYS A 221 -10.28 -13.38 14.99
C CYS A 221 -10.14 -12.69 16.35
N HIS A 222 -9.59 -11.47 16.36
CA HIS A 222 -9.39 -10.64 17.54
C HIS A 222 -10.22 -9.36 17.51
N SER A 223 -10.50 -8.81 16.33
CA SER A 223 -11.27 -7.59 16.17
C SER A 223 -12.09 -7.60 14.88
N ASN A 224 -12.91 -6.58 14.72
CA ASN A 224 -13.73 -6.36 13.54
C ASN A 224 -13.78 -4.87 13.22
N PHE A 225 -14.22 -4.55 12.01
CA PHE A 225 -14.29 -3.17 11.53
C PHE A 225 -15.74 -2.70 11.40
N THR A 226 -15.98 -1.44 11.76
CA THR A 226 -17.28 -0.78 11.68
C THR A 226 -17.12 0.65 11.15
N GLY A 227 -18.24 1.27 10.78
CA GLY A 227 -18.23 2.65 10.30
C GLY A 227 -18.10 2.77 8.78
N ASN A 228 -17.48 3.83 8.31
CA ASN A 228 -17.30 4.09 6.89
C ASN A 228 -15.97 3.48 6.40
N PHE A 229 -16.05 2.42 5.62
CA PHE A 229 -14.88 1.71 5.09
C PHE A 229 -14.14 2.44 3.96
N GLY A 230 -14.57 3.64 3.61
CA GLY A 230 -13.85 4.46 2.63
C GLY A 230 -13.77 3.85 1.23
N GLY A 231 -14.72 3.00 0.86
CA GLY A 231 -14.71 2.27 -0.42
C GLY A 231 -14.13 0.87 -0.32
N LEU A 232 -13.55 0.47 0.81
CA LEU A 232 -13.20 -0.92 1.06
C LEU A 232 -14.47 -1.77 1.22
N THR A 233 -14.34 -3.04 0.95
CA THR A 233 -15.41 -4.03 1.02
C THR A 233 -15.08 -5.09 2.07
N THR A 234 -16.08 -5.67 2.71
CA THR A 234 -15.89 -6.85 3.57
C THR A 234 -15.47 -8.04 2.72
N LEU A 235 -14.29 -8.58 2.99
CA LEU A 235 -13.72 -9.75 2.32
C LEU A 235 -14.01 -11.03 3.10
N ALA A 236 -14.04 -10.96 4.44
CA ALA A 236 -14.51 -12.05 5.28
C ALA A 236 -15.32 -11.51 6.46
N PHE A 237 -16.33 -12.28 6.83
CA PHE A 237 -17.09 -12.12 8.06
C PHE A 237 -16.58 -13.07 9.13
N ASP A 238 -16.67 -12.68 10.40
CA ASP A 238 -16.56 -13.60 11.52
C ASP A 238 -17.83 -14.44 11.68
N GLY A 239 -17.86 -15.39 12.62
CA GLY A 239 -19.01 -16.25 12.85
C GLY A 239 -20.29 -15.54 13.32
N GLN A 240 -20.21 -14.24 13.66
CA GLN A 240 -21.34 -13.36 14.00
C GLN A 240 -21.68 -12.36 12.89
N GLN A 241 -21.17 -12.56 11.69
CA GLN A 241 -21.40 -11.73 10.52
C GLN A 241 -20.88 -10.27 10.69
N ARG A 242 -19.83 -10.05 11.48
CA ARG A 242 -19.13 -8.77 11.57
C ARG A 242 -17.97 -8.76 10.58
N SER A 243 -17.64 -7.57 10.07
CA SER A 243 -16.55 -7.39 9.09
C SER A 243 -15.19 -7.64 9.74
N TYR A 244 -14.65 -8.81 9.51
CA TYR A 244 -13.42 -9.34 10.10
C TYR A 244 -12.19 -9.03 9.25
N ILE A 245 -12.28 -9.23 7.92
CA ILE A 245 -11.28 -8.79 6.96
C ILE A 245 -11.98 -7.84 5.98
N ILE A 246 -11.39 -6.67 5.79
CA ILE A 246 -11.85 -5.68 4.84
C ILE A 246 -10.73 -5.32 3.86
N GLY A 247 -11.10 -4.91 2.66
CA GLY A 247 -10.08 -4.51 1.69
C GLY A 247 -10.66 -4.23 0.32
N GLY A 248 -9.78 -3.96 -0.61
CA GLY A 248 -10.13 -3.97 -2.00
C GLY A 248 -10.33 -5.39 -2.48
N GLY A 249 -11.43 -5.68 -3.17
CA GLY A 249 -11.45 -6.81 -4.11
C GLY A 249 -10.30 -6.65 -5.12
N ALA A 250 -10.22 -7.51 -6.13
CA ALA A 250 -9.14 -7.48 -7.14
C ALA A 250 -8.90 -6.12 -7.83
N SER A 251 -9.74 -5.10 -7.57
CA SER A 251 -9.66 -3.76 -8.18
C SER A 251 -10.09 -2.63 -7.26
N THR A 252 -10.33 -2.87 -5.98
CA THR A 252 -10.77 -1.78 -5.08
C THR A 252 -9.55 -1.04 -4.54
N ILE A 253 -9.45 0.21 -4.90
CA ILE A 253 -8.39 1.13 -4.56
C ILE A 253 -9.01 2.23 -3.68
N ILE A 254 -8.36 2.62 -2.59
CA ILE A 254 -8.74 3.81 -1.83
C ILE A 254 -8.53 5.02 -2.75
N GLN A 255 -9.62 5.71 -3.10
CA GLN A 255 -9.53 6.94 -3.88
C GLN A 255 -9.40 8.12 -2.94
N CYS A 256 -8.25 8.77 -2.91
CA CYS A 256 -8.08 9.98 -2.13
C CYS A 256 -8.98 11.13 -2.65
N GLY A 257 -9.37 12.06 -1.77
CA GLY A 257 -10.12 13.27 -2.13
C GLY A 257 -11.60 13.07 -2.42
N GLN A 258 -12.13 11.86 -2.30
CA GLN A 258 -13.57 11.61 -2.36
C GLN A 258 -14.23 11.86 -0.99
N PRO A 259 -15.55 12.12 -0.90
CA PRO A 259 -16.21 12.23 0.39
C PRO A 259 -15.96 11.01 1.28
N GLY A 260 -15.40 11.23 2.47
CA GLY A 260 -15.04 10.17 3.41
C GLY A 260 -13.71 9.47 3.11
N GLN A 261 -12.95 9.93 2.11
CA GLN A 261 -11.61 9.44 1.81
C GLN A 261 -10.54 10.41 2.36
N PRO A 262 -9.30 9.92 2.58
CA PRO A 262 -8.17 10.80 2.90
C PRO A 262 -8.03 11.91 1.85
N ALA A 263 -7.60 13.09 2.28
CA ALA A 263 -7.20 14.13 1.34
C ALA A 263 -6.05 13.59 0.48
N CYS A 264 -6.11 13.82 -0.84
CA CYS A 264 -4.96 13.51 -1.68
C CYS A 264 -3.75 14.27 -1.14
N PRO A 265 -2.57 13.63 -1.02
CA PRO A 265 -1.36 14.36 -0.75
C PRO A 265 -1.22 15.46 -1.80
N PRO A 266 -0.66 16.64 -1.45
CA PRO A 266 -0.38 17.65 -2.44
C PRO A 266 0.43 16.95 -3.53
N GLN A 267 -0.13 16.90 -4.73
CA GLN A 267 0.55 16.36 -5.91
C GLN A 267 1.89 17.06 -5.96
N GLY A 268 2.97 16.36 -5.63
CA GLY A 268 4.29 16.88 -5.89
C GLY A 268 4.24 17.30 -7.35
N VAL A 269 4.33 18.61 -7.60
CA VAL A 269 4.41 19.11 -8.96
C VAL A 269 5.46 18.23 -9.60
N PRO A 270 5.18 17.47 -10.67
CA PRO A 270 6.19 16.67 -11.32
C PRO A 270 7.30 17.66 -11.58
N VAL A 271 8.42 17.52 -10.90
CA VAL A 271 9.61 18.32 -11.21
C VAL A 271 9.96 17.79 -12.58
N ALA A 272 9.36 18.41 -13.59
CA ALA A 272 9.69 18.14 -14.97
C ALA A 272 11.22 18.19 -14.98
N PRO A 273 11.90 17.16 -15.49
CA PRO A 273 13.33 17.13 -15.46
C PRO A 273 13.81 18.43 -16.08
N THR A 274 14.22 19.37 -15.22
CA THR A 274 14.58 20.74 -15.58
C THR A 274 15.76 20.77 -16.55
N ILE A 275 16.48 19.64 -16.60
CA ILE A 275 17.63 19.45 -17.49
C ILE A 275 17.27 19.48 -18.99
N PRO A 276 16.27 18.77 -19.49
CA PRO A 276 15.92 18.85 -20.93
C PRO A 276 15.34 20.21 -21.34
N LEU A 277 14.57 20.87 -20.45
CA LEU A 277 14.01 22.19 -20.77
C LEU A 277 15.08 23.28 -20.75
N MET A 278 16.04 23.23 -19.84
CA MET A 278 17.19 24.15 -19.85
C MET A 278 18.09 23.93 -21.07
N LEU A 279 18.33 22.67 -21.49
CA LEU A 279 19.10 22.42 -22.71
C LEU A 279 18.39 22.91 -23.95
N ALA A 280 17.07 22.70 -24.07
CA ALA A 280 16.27 23.20 -25.19
C ALA A 280 16.22 24.72 -25.24
N GLY A 281 16.12 25.39 -24.06
CA GLY A 281 16.20 26.85 -23.97
C GLY A 281 17.57 27.40 -24.36
N LEU A 282 18.66 26.73 -23.95
CA LEU A 282 20.03 27.15 -24.24
C LEU A 282 20.37 26.98 -25.72
N THR A 283 19.91 25.91 -26.37
CA THR A 283 20.11 25.71 -27.82
C THR A 283 19.32 26.70 -28.65
N ALA A 284 18.10 27.08 -28.23
CA ALA A 284 17.33 28.14 -28.89
C ALA A 284 17.99 29.52 -28.77
N LEU A 285 18.56 29.84 -27.61
CA LEU A 285 19.28 31.11 -27.42
C LEU A 285 20.59 31.19 -28.22
N LEU A 286 21.33 30.11 -28.31
CA LEU A 286 22.57 30.03 -29.09
C LEU A 286 22.29 30.04 -30.58
N GLY A 287 21.18 29.43 -31.05
CA GLY A 287 20.73 29.50 -32.44
C GLY A 287 20.32 30.90 -32.84
N ALA A 288 19.58 31.62 -32.00
CA ALA A 288 19.17 33.02 -32.28
C ALA A 288 20.36 34.01 -32.34
N ARG A 289 21.41 33.78 -31.56
CA ARG A 289 22.65 34.60 -31.61
C ARG A 289 23.47 34.39 -32.89
N ARG A 290 23.47 33.18 -33.46
CA ARG A 290 24.15 32.88 -34.74
C ARG A 290 23.44 33.52 -35.90
N LEU A 291 22.13 33.56 -35.94
CA LEU A 291 21.36 34.19 -37.02
C LEU A 291 21.54 35.71 -37.06
N ARG A 292 21.77 36.39 -35.92
CA ARG A 292 22.04 37.83 -35.87
C ARG A 292 23.42 38.18 -36.38
N LYS A 293 24.42 37.28 -36.34
CA LYS A 293 25.78 37.55 -36.85
C LYS A 293 25.93 37.35 -38.38
N VAL A 294 24.95 36.71 -39.05
CA VAL A 294 24.97 36.50 -40.51
C VAL A 294 24.20 37.60 -41.23
N ALA A 295 23.43 38.44 -40.53
CA ALA A 295 22.63 39.52 -41.06
C ALA A 295 23.23 40.91 -40.86
N ALA A 296 24.49 41.02 -40.40
CA ALA A 296 25.30 42.22 -40.27
C ALA A 296 26.59 42.05 -41.10
#